data_3a04675787c743c2aa705c6cf5c003f3
#
_entry.id   3a04675787c743c2aa705c6cf5c003f3
#
_cell.length_a   1.000
_cell.length_b   1.000
_cell.length_c   1.000
_cell.angle_alpha   90.00
_cell.angle_beta   90.00
_cell.angle_gamma   90.00
#
_symmetry.space_group_name_H-M   'P 1'
#
loop_
_entity.id
_entity.type
_entity.pdbx_description
1 polymer ?
#
loop_
_entity_poly.entity_id
_entity_poly.type
_entity_poly.pdbx_seq_one_letter_code
_entity_poly.pdbx_strand_id
1 'polypeptide(L)'
;MSAESFNPSPTRSGAATAGAAETPDTAPVVAWQQGATSQQARWRSERGSPPPARVLVADDTLAANTAYQHACEGTGLLWQGDFNNARHLLQALMRRLDRPPRRQDAPKNEGAVVSADPAVAFNRHRQAQGQRARVLSMLLIPLQSNYRIALRRAPDLRLACEQAWGPADAQAPATEDGRVAHSVAPLRDLLGIVSAFEWRKKGVPLPALGPAPDNRIHPHYGVFSPLRGEYLDMVAQAPLPAAVQTGGVVFDIGTGTGVLAAVLARRGVAQVVATDLDARALACAADNLQRLGVQQQVQLKQADLYPGGRAALVVCNPPWLPVRPGSPLERAVYDEGGRMLLGFLNGLAAHLVPDGEGWLILSDLAERLGLRTRQQLLDAVAAAGLQVLGRIDTWPTHRKAADASDPLHAARSAEVTSLWRLGPA
;
A
#
# COMPACT_ATOMS: atom_id res chain seq x y z
N MET A 1 -41.14 43.57 52.11
CA MET A 1 -39.73 43.07 52.21
C MET A 1 -39.49 42.29 50.93
N SER A 2 -38.64 42.87 50.11
CA SER A 2 -38.49 42.59 48.66
C SER A 2 -37.80 41.27 48.41
N ALA A 3 -38.35 40.50 47.47
CA ALA A 3 -37.68 39.36 46.83
C ALA A 3 -37.14 39.81 45.46
N GLU A 4 -35.84 39.86 45.34
CA GLU A 4 -35.12 40.15 44.08
C GLU A 4 -35.13 38.92 43.19
N SER A 5 -35.67 39.10 41.99
CA SER A 5 -35.66 38.14 40.91
C SER A 5 -34.31 38.14 40.21
N PHE A 6 -33.65 37.01 40.21
CA PHE A 6 -32.42 36.79 39.46
C PHE A 6 -32.76 36.32 38.05
N ASN A 7 -32.40 37.11 37.04
CA ASN A 7 -32.61 36.83 35.64
C ASN A 7 -31.25 36.39 35.00
N PRO A 8 -31.06 35.16 34.53
CA PRO A 8 -29.84 34.79 33.83
C PRO A 8 -29.91 35.12 32.35
N SER A 9 -28.99 35.96 31.90
CA SER A 9 -28.74 36.27 30.49
C SER A 9 -28.32 35.06 29.70
N PRO A 10 -28.68 34.98 28.41
CA PRO A 10 -28.32 33.84 27.54
C PRO A 10 -26.85 33.90 27.17
N THR A 11 -26.10 32.85 27.50
CA THR A 11 -24.76 32.60 27.00
C THR A 11 -24.80 32.28 25.52
N ARG A 12 -24.19 33.13 24.72
CA ARG A 12 -23.90 32.87 23.29
C ARG A 12 -22.98 31.65 23.19
N SER A 13 -23.50 30.58 22.60
CA SER A 13 -22.71 29.45 22.08
C SER A 13 -21.92 29.93 20.87
N GLY A 14 -20.66 30.25 21.10
CA GLY A 14 -19.69 30.43 20.02
C GLY A 14 -19.27 29.05 19.48
N ALA A 15 -19.80 28.66 18.36
CA ALA A 15 -19.25 27.54 17.56
C ALA A 15 -17.87 27.98 17.07
N ALA A 16 -16.83 27.50 17.77
CA ALA A 16 -15.46 27.55 17.26
C ALA A 16 -15.37 26.56 16.10
N THR A 17 -15.48 27.07 14.89
CA THR A 17 -14.93 26.39 13.72
C THR A 17 -13.43 26.30 13.91
N ALA A 18 -12.96 25.11 14.29
CA ALA A 18 -11.55 24.78 14.23
C ALA A 18 -11.15 24.81 12.76
N GLY A 19 -10.66 25.95 12.31
CA GLY A 19 -9.92 26.09 11.08
C GLY A 19 -8.71 25.16 11.19
N ALA A 20 -8.69 24.12 10.37
CA ALA A 20 -7.46 23.40 10.10
C ALA A 20 -6.47 24.45 9.59
N ALA A 21 -5.44 24.74 10.38
CA ALA A 21 -4.32 25.54 9.96
C ALA A 21 -3.69 24.78 8.78
N GLU A 22 -3.86 25.30 7.57
CA GLU A 22 -3.10 24.89 6.39
C GLU A 22 -1.63 25.10 6.73
N THR A 23 -0.91 24.01 7.02
CA THR A 23 0.53 24.04 7.03
C THR A 23 0.96 24.50 5.62
N PRO A 24 1.88 25.49 5.50
CA PRO A 24 2.34 25.94 4.20
C PRO A 24 2.81 24.72 3.39
N ASP A 25 2.42 24.64 2.13
CA ASP A 25 2.71 23.52 1.20
C ASP A 25 4.24 23.36 1.09
N THR A 26 4.81 22.54 1.96
CA THR A 26 6.23 22.18 1.99
C THR A 26 6.53 21.04 1.03
N ALA A 27 5.76 20.91 -0.05
CA ALA A 27 6.00 19.90 -1.06
C ALA A 27 7.43 20.02 -1.60
N PRO A 28 8.18 18.92 -1.66
CA PRO A 28 9.55 18.96 -2.16
C PRO A 28 9.59 19.48 -3.61
N VAL A 29 10.59 20.29 -3.92
CA VAL A 29 10.78 20.94 -5.21
C VAL A 29 12.01 20.36 -5.89
N VAL A 30 11.93 20.17 -7.21
CA VAL A 30 13.06 19.84 -8.08
C VAL A 30 13.42 21.06 -8.93
N ALA A 31 14.73 21.34 -9.06
CA ALA A 31 15.23 22.46 -9.85
C ALA A 31 16.19 21.99 -10.95
N TRP A 32 16.20 22.69 -12.09
CA TRP A 32 17.10 22.42 -13.19
C TRP A 32 17.45 23.70 -13.96
N GLN A 33 18.50 23.63 -14.76
CA GLN A 33 18.87 24.68 -15.69
C GLN A 33 18.34 24.37 -17.08
N GLN A 34 17.70 25.36 -17.71
CA GLN A 34 17.26 25.30 -19.11
C GLN A 34 17.83 26.53 -19.86
N GLY A 35 18.94 26.34 -20.55
CA GLY A 35 19.72 27.42 -21.06
C GLY A 35 20.30 28.31 -19.93
N ALA A 36 20.06 29.62 -19.98
CA ALA A 36 20.45 30.54 -18.92
C ALA A 36 19.45 30.69 -17.76
N THR A 37 18.28 30.01 -17.85
CA THR A 37 17.19 30.18 -16.89
C THR A 37 17.14 29.00 -15.92
N SER A 38 17.04 29.29 -14.61
CA SER A 38 16.75 28.30 -13.59
C SER A 38 15.24 28.05 -13.55
N GLN A 39 14.86 26.77 -13.64
CA GLN A 39 13.49 26.32 -13.58
C GLN A 39 13.30 25.48 -12.32
N GLN A 40 12.07 25.46 -11.82
CA GLN A 40 11.68 24.60 -10.69
C GLN A 40 10.25 24.10 -10.83
N ALA A 41 9.95 22.93 -10.24
CA ALA A 41 8.62 22.35 -10.20
C ALA A 41 8.43 21.53 -8.95
N ARG A 42 7.17 21.31 -8.55
CA ARG A 42 6.83 20.39 -7.46
C ARG A 42 7.31 18.98 -7.79
N TRP A 43 8.04 18.37 -6.86
CA TRP A 43 8.45 16.97 -6.96
C TRP A 43 7.33 16.04 -6.54
N ARG A 44 7.04 15.04 -7.36
CA ARG A 44 6.08 13.98 -7.02
C ARG A 44 6.78 12.63 -7.07
N SER A 45 6.75 11.89 -5.96
CA SER A 45 7.30 10.55 -5.87
C SER A 45 6.40 9.66 -5.04
N GLU A 46 5.89 8.60 -5.66
CA GLU A 46 5.05 7.61 -4.99
C GLU A 46 5.83 6.76 -3.98
N ARG A 47 7.15 6.75 -4.11
CA ARG A 47 8.04 6.07 -3.17
C ARG A 47 8.49 6.93 -2.00
N GLY A 48 8.12 8.21 -1.97
CA GLY A 48 8.63 9.17 -0.99
C GLY A 48 10.14 9.44 -1.15
N SER A 49 10.70 9.18 -2.35
CA SER A 49 12.10 9.48 -2.63
C SER A 49 12.31 11.00 -2.68
N PRO A 50 13.44 11.52 -2.16
CA PRO A 50 13.77 12.93 -2.35
C PRO A 50 13.99 13.25 -3.84
N PRO A 51 13.83 14.50 -4.26
CA PRO A 51 14.16 14.93 -5.61
C PRO A 51 15.65 14.69 -5.90
N PRO A 52 16.02 14.39 -7.16
CA PRO A 52 17.44 14.28 -7.54
C PRO A 52 18.18 15.60 -7.33
N ALA A 53 19.39 15.55 -6.79
CA ALA A 53 20.21 16.73 -6.54
C ALA A 53 20.67 17.43 -7.83
N ARG A 54 20.80 16.67 -8.93
CA ARG A 54 21.11 17.17 -10.27
C ARG A 54 20.06 16.70 -11.25
N VAL A 55 19.68 17.59 -12.18
CA VAL A 55 18.76 17.28 -13.27
C VAL A 55 19.36 17.78 -14.58
N LEU A 56 19.37 16.90 -15.57
CA LEU A 56 19.74 17.20 -16.95
C LEU A 56 18.48 17.16 -17.82
N VAL A 57 18.31 18.12 -18.69
CA VAL A 57 17.32 18.07 -19.76
C VAL A 57 17.79 17.08 -20.81
N ALA A 58 16.90 16.15 -21.19
CA ALA A 58 17.20 15.05 -22.10
C ALA A 58 16.08 14.88 -23.14
N ASP A 59 16.45 14.41 -24.30
CA ASP A 59 15.53 14.16 -25.42
C ASP A 59 15.88 12.87 -26.18
N ASP A 60 15.28 12.71 -27.36
CA ASP A 60 15.43 11.54 -28.22
C ASP A 60 16.86 11.27 -28.69
N THR A 61 17.79 12.23 -28.53
CA THR A 61 19.21 12.07 -28.91
C THR A 61 20.05 11.39 -27.84
N LEU A 62 19.53 11.30 -26.60
CA LEU A 62 20.29 10.72 -25.48
C LEU A 62 20.47 9.20 -25.63
N ALA A 63 21.72 8.77 -25.76
CA ALA A 63 22.07 7.36 -25.85
C ALA A 63 21.77 6.63 -24.52
N ALA A 64 21.20 5.42 -24.61
CA ALA A 64 20.80 4.63 -23.44
C ALA A 64 21.97 4.26 -22.49
N ASN A 65 23.21 4.19 -22.97
CA ASN A 65 24.38 3.96 -22.11
C ASN A 65 24.70 5.21 -21.25
N THR A 66 24.67 6.38 -21.86
CA THR A 66 24.87 7.65 -21.17
C THR A 66 23.75 7.90 -20.15
N ALA A 67 22.49 7.65 -20.55
CA ALA A 67 21.35 7.71 -19.63
C ALA A 67 21.52 6.79 -18.42
N TYR A 68 22.02 5.57 -18.64
CA TYR A 68 22.25 4.62 -17.56
C TYR A 68 23.34 5.11 -16.58
N GLN A 69 24.43 5.66 -17.09
CA GLN A 69 25.51 6.22 -16.25
C GLN A 69 24.98 7.36 -15.37
N HIS A 70 24.30 8.34 -15.96
CA HIS A 70 23.70 9.45 -15.21
C HIS A 70 22.69 8.99 -14.18
N ALA A 71 21.82 8.03 -14.52
CA ALA A 71 20.85 7.50 -13.59
C ALA A 71 21.49 6.75 -12.40
N CYS A 72 22.59 6.02 -12.63
CA CYS A 72 23.37 5.38 -11.57
C CYS A 72 24.03 6.40 -10.63
N GLU A 73 24.47 7.54 -11.16
CA GLU A 73 25.02 8.67 -10.40
C GLU A 73 23.95 9.44 -9.62
N GLY A 74 22.66 9.14 -9.81
CA GLY A 74 21.54 9.84 -9.17
C GLY A 74 21.16 11.15 -9.85
N THR A 75 21.58 11.37 -11.12
CA THR A 75 21.17 12.51 -11.93
C THR A 75 19.83 12.25 -12.58
N GLY A 76 18.84 13.11 -12.32
CA GLY A 76 17.53 13.08 -12.97
C GLY A 76 17.62 13.48 -14.44
N LEU A 77 16.93 12.76 -15.30
CA LEU A 77 16.85 13.01 -16.75
C LEU A 77 15.46 13.55 -17.07
N LEU A 78 15.32 14.89 -17.14
CA LEU A 78 14.04 15.54 -17.45
C LEU A 78 13.78 15.44 -18.94
N TRP A 79 12.81 14.60 -19.29
CA TRP A 79 12.54 14.25 -20.68
C TRP A 79 11.74 15.33 -21.40
N GLN A 80 12.20 15.75 -22.58
CA GLN A 80 11.53 16.68 -23.47
C GLN A 80 11.26 16.10 -24.88
N GLY A 81 11.72 14.88 -25.14
CA GLY A 81 11.50 14.15 -26.40
C GLY A 81 10.11 13.48 -26.48
N ASP A 82 10.03 12.51 -27.36
CA ASP A 82 8.81 11.72 -27.54
C ASP A 82 8.54 10.79 -26.35
N PHE A 83 7.29 10.73 -25.88
CA PHE A 83 6.91 9.91 -24.72
C PHE A 83 7.16 8.41 -24.92
N ASN A 84 6.93 7.88 -26.14
CA ASN A 84 7.21 6.49 -26.41
C ASN A 84 8.71 6.17 -26.37
N ASN A 85 9.55 7.13 -26.78
CA ASN A 85 11.01 6.98 -26.67
C ASN A 85 11.46 7.01 -25.21
N ALA A 86 10.84 7.82 -24.33
CA ALA A 86 11.05 7.73 -22.89
C ALA A 86 10.72 6.32 -22.35
N ARG A 87 9.61 5.72 -22.77
CA ARG A 87 9.25 4.35 -22.37
C ARG A 87 10.28 3.31 -22.87
N HIS A 88 10.75 3.45 -24.10
CA HIS A 88 11.80 2.56 -24.65
C HIS A 88 13.11 2.73 -23.88
N LEU A 89 13.47 3.98 -23.52
CA LEU A 89 14.65 4.24 -22.69
C LEU A 89 14.50 3.58 -21.31
N LEU A 90 13.36 3.74 -20.65
CA LEU A 90 13.10 3.08 -19.36
C LEU A 90 13.27 1.55 -19.46
N GLN A 91 12.73 0.93 -20.52
CA GLN A 91 12.91 -0.51 -20.77
C GLN A 91 14.38 -0.88 -21.02
N ALA A 92 15.12 -0.01 -21.70
CA ALA A 92 16.55 -0.22 -21.91
C ALA A 92 17.35 -0.13 -20.61
N LEU A 93 17.00 0.79 -19.70
CA LEU A 93 17.57 0.88 -18.35
C LEU A 93 17.24 -0.37 -17.52
N MET A 94 16.00 -0.85 -17.57
CA MET A 94 15.57 -2.09 -16.91
C MET A 94 16.44 -3.27 -17.36
N ARG A 95 16.55 -3.50 -18.67
CA ARG A 95 17.36 -4.60 -19.22
C ARG A 95 18.84 -4.53 -18.81
N ARG A 96 19.40 -3.30 -18.60
CA ARG A 96 20.79 -3.15 -18.13
C ARG A 96 20.94 -3.54 -16.66
N LEU A 97 19.98 -3.15 -15.83
CA LEU A 97 19.96 -3.49 -14.41
C LEU A 97 19.73 -4.99 -14.18
N ASP A 98 19.03 -5.66 -15.10
CA ASP A 98 18.74 -7.09 -15.01
C ASP A 98 19.87 -7.98 -15.58
N ARG A 99 20.90 -7.38 -16.21
CA ARG A 99 22.06 -8.14 -16.69
C ARG A 99 22.90 -8.62 -15.49
N PRO A 100 23.23 -9.90 -15.43
CA PRO A 100 24.18 -10.37 -14.44
C PRO A 100 25.54 -9.66 -14.64
N PRO A 101 26.30 -9.39 -13.57
CA PRO A 101 27.63 -8.81 -13.69
C PRO A 101 28.47 -9.69 -14.62
N ARG A 102 29.27 -9.06 -15.49
CA ARG A 102 30.21 -9.80 -16.33
C ARG A 102 31.19 -10.54 -15.41
N ARG A 103 31.59 -11.76 -15.79
CA ARG A 103 32.56 -12.57 -15.03
C ARG A 103 33.86 -11.81 -14.70
N GLN A 104 34.22 -10.79 -15.48
CA GLN A 104 35.38 -9.91 -15.24
C GLN A 104 35.14 -8.85 -14.13
N ASP A 105 33.88 -8.51 -13.86
CA ASP A 105 33.49 -7.52 -12.85
C ASP A 105 33.13 -8.20 -11.50
N ALA A 106 33.16 -9.53 -11.45
CA ALA A 106 32.97 -10.26 -10.22
C ALA A 106 34.15 -9.94 -9.27
N PRO A 107 33.86 -9.51 -8.02
CA PRO A 107 34.94 -9.28 -7.06
C PRO A 107 35.77 -10.57 -6.94
N LYS A 108 37.10 -10.45 -7.09
CA LYS A 108 38.07 -11.54 -7.01
C LYS A 108 38.13 -12.25 -5.65
N ASN A 109 37.24 -11.91 -4.72
CA ASN A 109 37.02 -12.64 -3.49
C ASN A 109 36.15 -13.89 -3.79
N GLU A 110 36.80 -14.92 -4.30
CA GLU A 110 36.34 -16.32 -4.30
C GLU A 110 36.23 -16.83 -2.87
N GLY A 111 35.27 -16.36 -2.15
CA GLY A 111 35.03 -16.68 -0.73
C GLY A 111 33.78 -16.02 -0.18
N ALA A 112 32.98 -15.33 -1.00
CA ALA A 112 31.68 -14.92 -0.56
C ALA A 112 30.85 -16.20 -0.36
N VAL A 113 30.99 -16.81 0.82
CA VAL A 113 30.05 -17.78 1.36
C VAL A 113 28.66 -17.18 1.11
N VAL A 114 27.92 -17.78 0.19
CA VAL A 114 26.49 -17.46 0.04
C VAL A 114 25.95 -17.66 1.44
N SER A 115 25.65 -16.56 2.14
CA SER A 115 25.19 -16.62 3.52
C SER A 115 24.00 -17.56 3.53
N ALA A 116 24.11 -18.66 4.26
CA ALA A 116 23.03 -19.62 4.47
C ALA A 116 21.88 -19.01 5.29
N ASP A 117 22.09 -17.79 5.84
CA ASP A 117 21.08 -17.05 6.59
C ASP A 117 20.05 -16.40 5.64
N PRO A 118 18.79 -16.86 5.67
CA PRO A 118 17.72 -16.32 4.84
C PRO A 118 17.47 -14.82 5.06
N ALA A 119 17.68 -14.29 6.27
CA ALA A 119 17.49 -12.88 6.59
C ALA A 119 18.53 -12.00 5.88
N VAL A 120 19.79 -12.46 5.80
CA VAL A 120 20.83 -11.76 5.04
C VAL A 120 20.52 -11.75 3.54
N ALA A 121 20.08 -12.89 3.00
CA ALA A 121 19.68 -13.00 1.60
C ALA A 121 18.48 -12.06 1.27
N PHE A 122 17.47 -12.03 2.13
CA PHE A 122 16.32 -11.14 2.02
C PHE A 122 16.74 -9.67 2.06
N ASN A 123 17.55 -9.25 3.02
CA ASN A 123 18.00 -7.86 3.14
C ASN A 123 18.83 -7.42 1.93
N ARG A 124 19.72 -8.27 1.42
CA ARG A 124 20.48 -8.03 0.20
C ARG A 124 19.55 -7.87 -1.01
N HIS A 125 18.55 -8.75 -1.14
CA HIS A 125 17.54 -8.65 -2.20
C HIS A 125 16.77 -7.32 -2.11
N ARG A 126 16.32 -6.92 -0.93
CA ARG A 126 15.63 -5.62 -0.74
C ARG A 126 16.52 -4.44 -1.10
N GLN A 127 17.78 -4.46 -0.69
CA GLN A 127 18.74 -3.41 -1.04
C GLN A 127 18.92 -3.30 -2.56
N ALA A 128 19.08 -4.43 -3.25
CA ALA A 128 19.19 -4.46 -4.71
C ALA A 128 17.91 -3.92 -5.38
N GLN A 129 16.71 -4.29 -4.90
CA GLN A 129 15.44 -3.77 -5.40
C GLN A 129 15.30 -2.26 -5.14
N GLY A 130 15.73 -1.77 -3.98
CA GLY A 130 15.77 -0.34 -3.67
C GLY A 130 16.68 0.44 -4.60
N GLN A 131 17.90 -0.07 -4.84
CA GLN A 131 18.86 0.53 -5.78
C GLN A 131 18.31 0.54 -7.20
N ARG A 132 17.76 -0.59 -7.66
CA ARG A 132 17.10 -0.71 -8.97
C ARG A 132 15.98 0.33 -9.12
N ALA A 133 15.16 0.46 -8.11
CA ALA A 133 14.06 1.42 -8.09
C ALA A 133 14.56 2.86 -8.18
N ARG A 134 15.63 3.21 -7.45
CA ARG A 134 16.24 4.54 -7.47
C ARG A 134 16.75 4.89 -8.87
N VAL A 135 17.50 4.01 -9.52
CA VAL A 135 18.01 4.25 -10.87
C VAL A 135 16.87 4.45 -11.87
N LEU A 136 15.85 3.61 -11.83
CA LEU A 136 14.69 3.72 -12.74
C LEU A 136 13.82 4.94 -12.47
N SER A 137 13.90 5.53 -11.29
CA SER A 137 13.19 6.77 -10.95
C SER A 137 13.90 8.04 -11.43
N MET A 138 15.10 7.91 -12.02
CA MET A 138 15.82 9.07 -12.57
C MET A 138 15.31 9.54 -13.94
N LEU A 139 14.47 8.80 -14.64
CA LEU A 139 13.80 9.25 -15.86
C LEU A 139 12.53 10.02 -15.51
N LEU A 140 12.54 11.33 -15.73
CA LEU A 140 11.56 12.28 -15.21
C LEU A 140 10.66 12.80 -16.32
N ILE A 141 9.37 12.96 -16.01
CA ILE A 141 8.37 13.51 -16.93
C ILE A 141 7.80 14.80 -16.34
N PRO A 142 7.83 15.91 -17.10
CA PRO A 142 7.17 17.15 -16.71
C PRO A 142 5.65 17.05 -16.89
N LEU A 143 4.90 17.57 -15.92
CA LEU A 143 3.44 17.59 -15.89
C LEU A 143 2.96 19.03 -15.76
N GLN A 144 1.92 19.39 -16.50
CA GLN A 144 1.19 20.65 -16.34
C GLN A 144 0.31 20.62 -15.06
N SER A 145 -0.27 21.77 -14.68
CA SER A 145 -1.13 21.88 -13.50
C SER A 145 -2.30 20.91 -13.49
N ASN A 146 -2.85 20.60 -14.66
CA ASN A 146 -3.94 19.64 -14.87
C ASN A 146 -3.47 18.20 -15.12
N TYR A 147 -2.23 17.86 -14.76
CA TYR A 147 -1.58 16.56 -15.00
C TYR A 147 -1.39 16.19 -16.48
N ARG A 148 -1.59 17.12 -17.41
CA ARG A 148 -1.30 16.86 -18.81
C ARG A 148 0.21 16.75 -19.02
N ILE A 149 0.61 15.78 -19.82
CA ILE A 149 1.98 15.64 -20.33
C ILE A 149 2.08 16.32 -21.70
N ALA A 150 2.87 17.39 -21.80
CA ALA A 150 3.02 18.16 -23.03
C ALA A 150 4.10 17.58 -24.00
N LEU A 151 4.33 16.26 -23.93
CA LEU A 151 5.28 15.58 -24.82
C LEU A 151 4.55 14.98 -26.02
N ARG A 152 5.26 14.86 -27.14
CA ARG A 152 4.72 14.22 -28.33
C ARG A 152 4.32 12.76 -28.02
N ARG A 153 3.16 12.33 -28.53
CA ARG A 153 2.57 10.99 -28.32
C ARG A 153 2.35 10.58 -26.85
N ALA A 154 2.29 11.54 -25.96
CA ALA A 154 1.94 11.24 -24.57
C ALA A 154 0.47 10.85 -24.46
N PRO A 155 0.14 9.78 -23.70
CA PRO A 155 -1.23 9.44 -23.41
C PRO A 155 -1.86 10.45 -22.43
N ASP A 156 -3.19 10.47 -22.39
CA ASP A 156 -3.90 11.21 -21.37
C ASP A 156 -3.92 10.43 -20.04
N LEU A 157 -3.20 10.93 -19.05
CA LEU A 157 -3.09 10.34 -17.72
C LEU A 157 -3.83 11.12 -16.63
N ARG A 158 -4.56 12.17 -16.98
CA ARG A 158 -5.18 13.09 -16.01
C ARG A 158 -6.03 12.37 -14.98
N LEU A 159 -6.98 11.54 -15.41
CA LEU A 159 -7.84 10.79 -14.49
C LEU A 159 -7.08 9.83 -13.58
N ALA A 160 -6.02 9.18 -14.10
CA ALA A 160 -5.19 8.29 -13.30
C ALA A 160 -4.41 9.09 -12.23
N CYS A 161 -3.86 10.24 -12.60
CA CYS A 161 -3.16 11.12 -11.68
C CYS A 161 -4.10 11.74 -10.63
N GLU A 162 -5.31 12.16 -11.02
CA GLU A 162 -6.33 12.67 -10.10
C GLU A 162 -6.74 11.63 -9.05
N GLN A 163 -6.88 10.38 -9.44
CA GLN A 163 -7.17 9.30 -8.49
C GLN A 163 -6.01 9.02 -7.52
N ALA A 164 -4.77 9.19 -7.97
CA ALA A 164 -3.60 8.94 -7.14
C ALA A 164 -3.24 10.14 -6.24
N TRP A 165 -3.35 11.35 -6.76
CA TRP A 165 -2.82 12.57 -6.15
C TRP A 165 -3.88 13.59 -5.73
N GLY A 166 -5.14 13.33 -6.00
CA GLY A 166 -6.23 14.26 -5.80
C GLY A 166 -6.50 15.15 -7.02
N PRO A 167 -7.50 16.04 -6.93
CA PRO A 167 -7.87 16.92 -8.01
C PRO A 167 -6.70 17.77 -8.48
N ALA A 168 -6.71 18.10 -9.76
CA ALA A 168 -5.72 18.98 -10.35
C ALA A 168 -5.75 20.37 -9.70
N ASP A 169 -4.58 21.00 -9.61
CA ASP A 169 -4.40 22.31 -8.99
C ASP A 169 -5.02 23.41 -9.89
N ALA A 170 -6.27 23.74 -9.66
CA ALA A 170 -7.02 24.72 -10.47
C ALA A 170 -6.51 26.16 -10.29
N GLN A 171 -5.68 26.42 -9.27
CA GLN A 171 -5.19 27.75 -8.90
C GLN A 171 -3.72 28.00 -9.31
N ALA A 172 -3.04 27.00 -9.86
CA ALA A 172 -1.69 27.24 -10.33
C ALA A 172 -1.72 28.22 -11.52
N PRO A 173 -0.97 29.34 -11.49
CA PRO A 173 -0.99 30.32 -12.54
C PRO A 173 -0.58 29.66 -13.86
N ALA A 174 -1.44 29.77 -14.87
CA ALA A 174 -1.08 29.41 -16.23
C ALA A 174 0.05 30.35 -16.64
N THR A 175 1.24 29.80 -16.86
CA THR A 175 2.30 30.58 -17.48
C THR A 175 1.91 30.85 -18.93
N GLU A 176 2.08 32.09 -19.40
CA GLU A 176 1.66 32.53 -20.72
C GLU A 176 2.21 31.67 -21.87
N ASP A 177 3.30 30.95 -21.66
CA ASP A 177 3.96 30.10 -22.65
C ASP A 177 3.49 28.60 -22.62
N GLY A 178 2.65 28.18 -21.70
CA GLY A 178 2.16 26.79 -21.60
C GLY A 178 3.23 25.71 -21.40
N ARG A 179 4.49 26.10 -21.17
CA ARG A 179 5.66 25.21 -21.13
C ARG A 179 6.24 24.96 -19.74
N VAL A 180 5.82 25.68 -18.71
CA VAL A 180 6.37 25.48 -17.38
C VAL A 180 5.73 24.26 -16.74
N ALA A 181 6.56 23.31 -16.37
CA ALA A 181 6.12 22.14 -15.62
C ALA A 181 5.67 22.57 -14.23
N HIS A 182 4.43 22.30 -13.85
CA HIS A 182 3.93 22.52 -12.48
C HIS A 182 4.41 21.44 -11.53
N SER A 183 4.62 20.23 -12.04
CA SER A 183 5.20 19.14 -11.28
C SER A 183 6.06 18.25 -12.19
N VAL A 184 6.94 17.50 -11.53
CA VAL A 184 7.81 16.53 -12.19
C VAL A 184 7.68 15.21 -11.41
N ALA A 185 7.53 14.11 -12.15
CA ALA A 185 7.43 12.78 -11.58
C ALA A 185 8.29 11.77 -12.34
N PRO A 186 8.80 10.70 -11.68
CA PRO A 186 9.44 9.61 -12.37
C PRO A 186 8.46 8.92 -13.36
N LEU A 187 8.92 8.65 -14.59
CA LEU A 187 8.11 7.90 -15.56
C LEU A 187 7.63 6.57 -15.02
N ARG A 188 8.48 5.88 -14.25
CA ARG A 188 8.13 4.62 -13.61
C ARG A 188 6.91 4.75 -12.68
N ASP A 189 6.85 5.82 -11.88
CA ASP A 189 5.76 6.05 -10.94
C ASP A 189 4.46 6.36 -11.70
N LEU A 190 4.52 7.18 -12.75
CA LEU A 190 3.37 7.43 -13.65
C LEU A 190 2.83 6.15 -14.29
N LEU A 191 3.70 5.26 -14.77
CA LEU A 191 3.27 3.97 -15.32
C LEU A 191 2.64 3.07 -14.24
N GLY A 192 3.11 3.15 -13.00
CA GLY A 192 2.51 2.48 -11.85
C GLY A 192 1.10 2.99 -11.55
N ILE A 193 0.90 4.31 -11.55
CA ILE A 193 -0.41 4.97 -11.37
C ILE A 193 -1.38 4.53 -12.46
N VAL A 194 -0.95 4.55 -13.73
CA VAL A 194 -1.79 4.10 -14.87
C VAL A 194 -2.18 2.63 -14.72
N SER A 195 -1.22 1.78 -14.35
CA SER A 195 -1.49 0.37 -14.13
C SER A 195 -2.54 0.16 -13.04
N ALA A 196 -2.41 0.86 -11.91
CA ALA A 196 -3.38 0.80 -10.82
C ALA A 196 -4.77 1.30 -11.24
N PHE A 197 -4.82 2.40 -12.02
CA PHE A 197 -6.05 2.93 -12.57
C PHE A 197 -6.80 1.92 -13.47
N GLU A 198 -6.07 1.26 -14.37
CA GLU A 198 -6.66 0.22 -15.24
C GLU A 198 -7.12 -1.01 -14.42
N TRP A 199 -6.36 -1.43 -13.40
CA TRP A 199 -6.78 -2.46 -12.47
C TRP A 199 -8.05 -2.08 -11.71
N ARG A 200 -8.14 -0.83 -11.23
CA ARG A 200 -9.35 -0.32 -10.57
C ARG A 200 -10.54 -0.36 -11.51
N LYS A 201 -10.40 0.07 -12.78
CA LYS A 201 -11.49 0.02 -13.77
C LYS A 201 -11.97 -1.42 -14.02
N LYS A 202 -11.03 -2.34 -14.21
CA LYS A 202 -11.32 -3.73 -14.50
C LYS A 202 -11.89 -4.48 -13.29
N GLY A 203 -11.41 -4.19 -12.10
CA GLY A 203 -11.66 -4.93 -10.87
C GLY A 203 -10.96 -6.30 -10.84
N VAL A 204 -10.71 -6.79 -9.63
CA VAL A 204 -10.11 -8.09 -9.34
C VAL A 204 -11.24 -9.08 -9.03
N PRO A 205 -11.45 -10.14 -9.82
CA PRO A 205 -12.46 -11.14 -9.51
C PRO A 205 -11.99 -12.01 -8.34
N LEU A 206 -12.87 -12.23 -7.38
CA LEU A 206 -12.61 -12.99 -6.16
C LEU A 206 -13.73 -14.02 -5.95
N PRO A 207 -13.48 -15.32 -6.17
CA PRO A 207 -14.49 -16.39 -6.02
C PRO A 207 -15.13 -16.42 -4.63
N ALA A 208 -14.39 -16.10 -3.57
CA ALA A 208 -14.90 -16.00 -2.21
C ALA A 208 -16.06 -15.00 -2.04
N LEU A 209 -16.24 -14.06 -2.96
CA LEU A 209 -17.36 -13.13 -3.00
C LEU A 209 -18.57 -13.66 -3.77
N GLY A 210 -18.52 -14.87 -4.33
CA GLY A 210 -19.62 -15.49 -5.08
C GLY A 210 -19.40 -15.47 -6.61
N PRO A 211 -20.47 -15.70 -7.39
CA PRO A 211 -20.38 -15.79 -8.84
C PRO A 211 -20.14 -14.43 -9.51
N ALA A 212 -19.54 -14.47 -10.71
CA ALA A 212 -19.44 -13.30 -11.57
C ALA A 212 -20.84 -12.86 -12.09
N PRO A 213 -21.04 -11.55 -12.37
CA PRO A 213 -20.06 -10.46 -12.37
C PRO A 213 -19.86 -9.78 -10.98
N ASP A 214 -20.70 -10.06 -9.99
CA ASP A 214 -20.81 -9.33 -8.73
C ASP A 214 -19.77 -9.78 -7.68
N ASN A 215 -18.61 -10.23 -8.13
CA ASN A 215 -17.53 -10.75 -7.28
C ASN A 215 -16.21 -9.99 -7.45
N ARG A 216 -16.27 -8.71 -7.79
CA ARG A 216 -15.07 -7.92 -8.06
C ARG A 216 -14.81 -6.87 -6.99
N ILE A 217 -13.54 -6.75 -6.64
CA ILE A 217 -13.01 -5.64 -5.85
C ILE A 217 -12.28 -4.67 -6.78
N HIS A 218 -12.48 -3.38 -6.59
CA HIS A 218 -11.89 -2.29 -7.36
C HIS A 218 -10.92 -1.51 -6.48
N PRO A 219 -9.63 -1.91 -6.38
CA PRO A 219 -8.68 -1.28 -5.47
C PRO A 219 -8.38 0.15 -5.87
N HIS A 220 -8.41 1.09 -4.93
CA HIS A 220 -7.91 2.43 -5.14
C HIS A 220 -6.38 2.43 -5.18
N TYR A 221 -5.80 3.46 -5.82
CA TYR A 221 -4.35 3.62 -5.82
C TYR A 221 -3.81 3.70 -4.37
N GLY A 222 -2.75 2.95 -4.10
CA GLY A 222 -2.13 2.90 -2.77
C GLY A 222 -2.83 1.98 -1.76
N VAL A 223 -3.99 1.43 -2.07
CA VAL A 223 -4.68 0.42 -1.24
C VAL A 223 -4.30 -0.98 -1.71
N PHE A 224 -4.02 -1.88 -0.76
CA PHE A 224 -3.62 -3.25 -1.05
C PHE A 224 -4.67 -3.98 -1.88
N SER A 225 -4.24 -4.52 -3.02
CA SER A 225 -5.11 -5.33 -3.87
C SER A 225 -5.04 -6.80 -3.45
N PRO A 226 -6.18 -7.47 -3.17
CA PRO A 226 -6.22 -8.87 -2.75
C PRO A 226 -6.00 -9.81 -3.96
N LEU A 227 -4.85 -9.67 -4.63
CA LEU A 227 -4.47 -10.52 -5.78
C LEU A 227 -4.22 -11.99 -5.38
N ARG A 228 -3.89 -12.23 -4.10
CA ARG A 228 -3.80 -13.54 -3.50
C ARG A 228 -5.13 -13.82 -2.80
N GLY A 229 -5.99 -14.61 -3.43
CA GLY A 229 -7.34 -14.89 -2.94
C GLY A 229 -7.42 -16.04 -1.93
N GLU A 230 -6.35 -16.80 -1.75
CA GLU A 230 -6.35 -18.06 -0.97
C GLU A 230 -6.81 -17.85 0.48
N TYR A 231 -6.39 -16.75 1.11
CA TYR A 231 -6.80 -16.44 2.47
C TYR A 231 -8.30 -16.06 2.60
N LEU A 232 -8.88 -15.55 1.51
CA LEU A 232 -10.32 -15.21 1.49
C LEU A 232 -11.18 -16.48 1.52
N ASP A 233 -10.75 -17.54 0.86
CA ASP A 233 -11.44 -18.82 0.85
C ASP A 233 -11.44 -19.43 2.26
N MET A 234 -10.34 -19.29 3.02
CA MET A 234 -10.31 -19.71 4.43
C MET A 234 -11.36 -18.96 5.26
N VAL A 235 -11.44 -17.62 5.10
CA VAL A 235 -12.45 -16.81 5.81
C VAL A 235 -13.87 -17.13 5.33
N ALA A 236 -14.05 -17.41 4.04
CA ALA A 236 -15.35 -17.78 3.49
C ALA A 236 -15.87 -19.13 4.00
N GLN A 237 -14.98 -20.07 4.32
CA GLN A 237 -15.33 -21.46 4.66
C GLN A 237 -15.19 -21.82 6.14
N ALA A 238 -14.35 -21.11 6.90
CA ALA A 238 -14.15 -21.37 8.33
C ALA A 238 -15.48 -21.31 9.11
N PRO A 239 -15.75 -22.23 10.04
CA PRO A 239 -16.99 -22.20 10.82
C PRO A 239 -17.07 -20.93 11.67
N LEU A 240 -18.14 -20.14 11.50
CA LEU A 240 -18.38 -18.94 12.30
C LEU A 240 -18.62 -19.33 13.76
N PRO A 241 -18.07 -18.57 14.74
CA PRO A 241 -18.38 -18.76 16.16
C PRO A 241 -19.88 -18.71 16.45
N ALA A 242 -20.33 -19.46 17.42
CA ALA A 242 -21.76 -19.51 17.80
C ALA A 242 -22.32 -18.12 18.15
N ALA A 243 -21.50 -17.27 18.79
CA ALA A 243 -21.87 -15.90 19.13
C ALA A 243 -22.15 -15.02 17.90
N VAL A 244 -21.51 -15.30 16.75
CA VAL A 244 -21.82 -14.61 15.47
C VAL A 244 -23.16 -15.09 14.92
N GLN A 245 -23.43 -16.41 15.00
CA GLN A 245 -24.65 -17.00 14.48
C GLN A 245 -25.92 -16.51 15.25
N THR A 246 -25.75 -16.09 16.50
CA THR A 246 -26.81 -15.48 17.32
C THR A 246 -26.91 -13.94 17.15
N GLY A 247 -26.28 -13.37 16.13
CA GLY A 247 -26.39 -11.94 15.80
C GLY A 247 -25.29 -11.06 16.39
N GLY A 248 -24.21 -11.64 16.89
CA GLY A 248 -23.08 -10.89 17.44
C GLY A 248 -22.35 -10.05 16.37
N VAL A 249 -21.88 -8.87 16.78
CA VAL A 249 -21.11 -7.94 15.93
C VAL A 249 -19.76 -8.55 15.57
N VAL A 250 -19.30 -8.29 14.34
CA VAL A 250 -17.97 -8.71 13.86
C VAL A 250 -17.11 -7.48 13.56
N PHE A 251 -15.83 -7.52 13.94
CA PHE A 251 -14.86 -6.47 13.58
C PHE A 251 -13.92 -6.97 12.48
N ASP A 252 -13.65 -6.11 11.49
CA ASP A 252 -12.62 -6.29 10.47
C ASP A 252 -11.55 -5.21 10.66
N ILE A 253 -10.38 -5.60 11.18
CA ILE A 253 -9.31 -4.68 11.58
C ILE A 253 -8.31 -4.51 10.44
N GLY A 254 -8.12 -3.26 9.97
CA GLY A 254 -7.29 -2.97 8.80
C GLY A 254 -7.98 -3.42 7.52
N THR A 255 -9.19 -2.96 7.31
CA THR A 255 -10.10 -3.47 6.25
C THR A 255 -9.59 -3.26 4.82
N GLY A 256 -8.70 -2.28 4.59
CA GLY A 256 -8.11 -2.01 3.27
C GLY A 256 -9.17 -1.78 2.19
N THR A 257 -9.32 -2.74 1.29
CA THR A 257 -10.34 -2.68 0.22
C THR A 257 -11.77 -3.02 0.67
N GLY A 258 -11.97 -3.40 1.93
CA GLY A 258 -13.27 -3.86 2.43
C GLY A 258 -13.58 -5.33 2.11
N VAL A 259 -12.61 -6.07 1.57
CA VAL A 259 -12.87 -7.43 1.04
C VAL A 259 -13.26 -8.44 2.13
N LEU A 260 -12.61 -8.42 3.30
CA LEU A 260 -12.94 -9.33 4.39
C LEU A 260 -14.32 -8.99 4.97
N ALA A 261 -14.60 -7.71 5.20
CA ALA A 261 -15.92 -7.24 5.62
C ALA A 261 -17.01 -7.68 4.63
N ALA A 262 -16.74 -7.59 3.31
CA ALA A 262 -17.69 -8.02 2.28
C ALA A 262 -17.92 -9.55 2.28
N VAL A 263 -16.85 -10.35 2.45
CA VAL A 263 -16.96 -11.82 2.58
C VAL A 263 -17.81 -12.18 3.79
N LEU A 264 -17.58 -11.55 4.94
CA LEU A 264 -18.34 -11.79 6.16
C LEU A 264 -19.82 -11.41 6.03
N ALA A 265 -20.10 -10.23 5.42
CA ALA A 265 -21.47 -9.80 5.15
C ALA A 265 -22.21 -10.79 4.22
N ARG A 266 -21.55 -11.28 3.16
CA ARG A 266 -22.12 -12.30 2.25
C ARG A 266 -22.32 -13.68 2.90
N ARG A 267 -21.60 -13.96 3.99
CA ARG A 267 -21.83 -15.14 4.83
C ARG A 267 -23.04 -15.00 5.76
N GLY A 268 -23.78 -13.89 5.69
CA GLY A 268 -24.95 -13.62 6.52
C GLY A 268 -24.66 -12.94 7.85
N VAL A 269 -23.43 -12.40 8.05
CA VAL A 269 -23.13 -11.57 9.22
C VAL A 269 -23.96 -10.28 9.12
N ALA A 270 -24.81 -10.05 10.12
CA ALA A 270 -25.76 -8.93 10.10
C ALA A 270 -25.09 -7.58 10.31
N GLN A 271 -24.01 -7.54 11.11
CA GLN A 271 -23.32 -6.30 11.46
C GLN A 271 -21.80 -6.50 11.50
N VAL A 272 -21.10 -5.83 10.60
CA VAL A 272 -19.64 -5.75 10.57
C VAL A 272 -19.21 -4.31 10.85
N VAL A 273 -18.27 -4.09 11.77
CA VAL A 273 -17.57 -2.81 11.95
C VAL A 273 -16.17 -2.97 11.39
N ALA A 274 -15.89 -2.28 10.30
CA ALA A 274 -14.61 -2.37 9.59
C ALA A 274 -13.79 -1.10 9.84
N THR A 275 -12.54 -1.27 10.29
CA THR A 275 -11.65 -0.17 10.64
C THR A 275 -10.43 -0.09 9.73
N ASP A 276 -9.96 1.11 9.50
CA ASP A 276 -8.63 1.37 8.92
C ASP A 276 -8.12 2.72 9.43
N LEU A 277 -6.79 2.88 9.52
CA LEU A 277 -6.16 4.15 9.86
C LEU A 277 -6.14 5.10 8.66
N ASP A 278 -6.03 4.55 7.43
CA ASP A 278 -5.92 5.31 6.19
C ASP A 278 -7.31 5.67 5.63
N ALA A 279 -7.62 6.96 5.57
CA ALA A 279 -8.86 7.46 4.97
C ALA A 279 -9.05 7.03 3.51
N ARG A 280 -7.96 6.82 2.75
CA ARG A 280 -7.99 6.30 1.38
C ARG A 280 -8.46 4.85 1.34
N ALA A 281 -8.04 4.03 2.30
CA ALA A 281 -8.51 2.65 2.44
C ALA A 281 -10.01 2.62 2.75
N LEU A 282 -10.48 3.47 3.67
CA LEU A 282 -11.91 3.59 3.98
C LEU A 282 -12.76 4.04 2.79
N ALA A 283 -12.27 5.01 2.01
CA ALA A 283 -12.95 5.43 0.77
C ALA A 283 -13.00 4.28 -0.26
N CYS A 284 -11.92 3.50 -0.36
CA CYS A 284 -11.88 2.31 -1.21
C CYS A 284 -12.86 1.23 -0.74
N ALA A 285 -12.91 0.96 0.56
CA ALA A 285 -13.85 0.01 1.16
C ALA A 285 -15.30 0.44 0.91
N ALA A 286 -15.63 1.73 1.10
CA ALA A 286 -16.96 2.26 0.85
C ALA A 286 -17.42 2.02 -0.59
N ASP A 287 -16.58 2.35 -1.58
CA ASP A 287 -16.85 2.11 -3.00
C ASP A 287 -17.12 0.61 -3.29
N ASN A 288 -16.29 -0.27 -2.74
CA ASN A 288 -16.41 -1.71 -2.98
C ASN A 288 -17.64 -2.30 -2.30
N LEU A 289 -17.91 -1.94 -1.05
CA LEU A 289 -19.08 -2.42 -0.30
C LEU A 289 -20.39 -2.00 -0.99
N GLN A 290 -20.43 -0.77 -1.51
CA GLN A 290 -21.56 -0.28 -2.30
C GLN A 290 -21.75 -1.08 -3.60
N ARG A 291 -20.67 -1.33 -4.36
CA ARG A 291 -20.70 -2.14 -5.59
C ARG A 291 -21.14 -3.58 -5.35
N LEU A 292 -20.76 -4.14 -4.21
CA LEU A 292 -21.11 -5.50 -3.81
C LEU A 292 -22.50 -5.59 -3.17
N GLY A 293 -23.18 -4.46 -2.92
CA GLY A 293 -24.52 -4.40 -2.33
C GLY A 293 -24.59 -4.80 -0.85
N VAL A 294 -23.48 -4.67 -0.10
CA VAL A 294 -23.39 -5.06 1.32
C VAL A 294 -23.14 -3.87 2.26
N GLN A 295 -23.22 -2.64 1.76
CA GLN A 295 -22.94 -1.43 2.54
C GLN A 295 -23.84 -1.24 3.77
N GLN A 296 -25.04 -1.82 3.77
CA GLN A 296 -25.96 -1.72 4.90
C GLN A 296 -25.56 -2.59 6.10
N GLN A 297 -24.75 -3.61 5.85
CA GLN A 297 -24.28 -4.56 6.88
C GLN A 297 -22.92 -4.13 7.45
N VAL A 298 -22.22 -3.16 6.81
CA VAL A 298 -20.84 -2.79 7.16
C VAL A 298 -20.75 -1.32 7.56
N GLN A 299 -20.36 -1.06 8.81
CA GLN A 299 -20.02 0.27 9.30
C GLN A 299 -18.51 0.50 9.17
N LEU A 300 -18.11 1.50 8.39
CA LEU A 300 -16.71 1.94 8.29
C LEU A 300 -16.37 2.95 9.38
N LYS A 301 -15.22 2.76 10.05
CA LYS A 301 -14.70 3.69 11.06
C LYS A 301 -13.21 3.92 10.87
N GLN A 302 -12.79 5.19 10.93
CA GLN A 302 -11.37 5.49 11.02
C GLN A 302 -10.88 5.26 12.44
N ALA A 303 -10.00 4.30 12.63
CA ALA A 303 -9.43 3.96 13.92
C ALA A 303 -8.05 3.31 13.76
N ASP A 304 -7.18 3.50 14.75
CA ASP A 304 -5.94 2.76 14.90
C ASP A 304 -6.24 1.42 15.58
N LEU A 305 -6.46 0.39 14.76
CA LEU A 305 -6.88 -0.95 15.12
C LEU A 305 -8.37 -1.01 15.53
N TYR A 306 -8.67 -1.10 16.82
CA TYR A 306 -10.00 -1.46 17.31
C TYR A 306 -10.99 -0.30 17.31
N PRO A 307 -12.26 -0.54 16.91
CA PRO A 307 -13.34 0.36 17.26
C PRO A 307 -13.70 0.16 18.74
N GLY A 308 -14.47 1.08 19.32
CA GLY A 308 -15.02 0.86 20.68
C GLY A 308 -15.98 -0.31 20.73
N GLY A 309 -16.09 -0.93 21.93
CA GLY A 309 -16.99 -2.06 22.18
C GLY A 309 -16.35 -3.44 22.06
N ARG A 310 -17.19 -4.48 22.00
CA ARG A 310 -16.77 -5.88 21.91
C ARG A 310 -17.47 -6.56 20.74
N ALA A 311 -16.84 -7.59 20.20
CA ALA A 311 -17.31 -8.35 19.05
C ALA A 311 -17.35 -9.86 19.36
N ALA A 312 -18.22 -10.56 18.66
CA ALA A 312 -18.27 -12.01 18.67
C ALA A 312 -17.15 -12.65 17.85
N LEU A 313 -16.65 -11.89 16.85
CA LEU A 313 -15.51 -12.26 16.03
C LEU A 313 -14.72 -11.00 15.68
N VAL A 314 -13.41 -11.07 15.78
CA VAL A 314 -12.49 -10.02 15.31
C VAL A 314 -11.56 -10.63 14.27
N VAL A 315 -11.60 -10.13 13.05
CA VAL A 315 -10.74 -10.61 11.96
C VAL A 315 -9.67 -9.57 11.65
N CYS A 316 -8.44 -10.01 11.43
CA CYS A 316 -7.33 -9.15 11.03
C CYS A 316 -6.40 -9.87 10.04
N ASN A 317 -6.05 -9.18 8.95
CA ASN A 317 -5.00 -9.58 8.03
C ASN A 317 -3.90 -8.50 8.04
N PRO A 318 -3.03 -8.48 9.06
CA PRO A 318 -1.97 -7.48 9.14
C PRO A 318 -0.91 -7.68 8.07
N PRO A 319 -0.02 -6.70 7.79
CA PRO A 319 1.15 -6.92 6.98
C PRO A 319 2.02 -8.04 7.57
N TRP A 320 2.53 -8.94 6.71
CA TRP A 320 3.11 -10.20 7.19
C TRP A 320 4.59 -10.14 7.57
N LEU A 321 5.32 -9.13 7.07
CA LEU A 321 6.77 -9.04 7.25
C LEU A 321 7.15 -7.92 8.22
N PRO A 322 7.84 -8.22 9.36
CA PRO A 322 8.15 -7.27 10.41
C PRO A 322 9.36 -6.39 10.06
N VAL A 323 9.31 -5.72 8.92
CA VAL A 323 10.40 -4.87 8.41
C VAL A 323 9.88 -3.49 8.06
N ARG A 324 10.77 -2.50 8.11
CA ARG A 324 10.44 -1.14 7.75
C ARG A 324 10.05 -1.03 6.27
N PRO A 325 8.88 -0.45 5.92
CA PRO A 325 8.51 -0.19 4.55
C PRO A 325 9.47 0.83 3.91
N GLY A 326 9.89 0.59 2.68
CA GLY A 326 10.73 1.51 1.90
C GLY A 326 9.93 2.56 1.14
N SER A 327 8.59 2.46 1.15
CA SER A 327 7.69 3.41 0.50
C SER A 327 6.29 3.34 1.12
N PRO A 328 5.44 4.38 0.93
CA PRO A 328 4.05 4.33 1.40
C PRO A 328 3.26 3.13 0.84
N LEU A 329 3.52 2.73 -0.40
CA LEU A 329 2.87 1.57 -1.05
C LEU A 329 3.25 0.23 -0.42
N GLU A 330 4.40 0.16 0.26
CA GLU A 330 4.87 -1.07 0.90
C GLU A 330 4.28 -1.29 2.29
N ARG A 331 3.57 -0.31 2.87
CA ARG A 331 2.96 -0.42 4.22
C ARG A 331 1.95 -1.56 4.35
N ALA A 332 1.33 -1.95 3.26
CA ALA A 332 0.40 -3.08 3.25
C ALA A 332 1.08 -4.47 3.30
N VAL A 333 2.41 -4.51 3.16
CA VAL A 333 3.20 -5.76 3.15
C VAL A 333 4.17 -5.81 4.32
N TYR A 334 4.68 -4.64 4.74
CA TYR A 334 5.70 -4.50 5.77
C TYR A 334 5.15 -3.76 6.99
N ASP A 335 5.33 -4.38 8.15
CA ASP A 335 4.91 -3.90 9.47
C ASP A 335 6.14 -3.77 10.37
N GLU A 336 6.73 -2.58 10.42
CA GLU A 336 7.96 -2.32 11.18
C GLU A 336 7.81 -2.76 12.64
N GLY A 337 8.64 -3.71 13.05
CA GLY A 337 8.58 -4.29 14.39
C GLY A 337 7.33 -5.12 14.70
N GLY A 338 6.46 -5.38 13.71
CA GLY A 338 5.20 -6.11 13.92
C GLY A 338 4.16 -5.29 14.70
N ARG A 339 4.15 -3.97 14.55
CA ARG A 339 3.28 -3.05 15.31
C ARG A 339 1.80 -3.42 15.21
N MET A 340 1.31 -3.66 13.99
CA MET A 340 -0.09 -4.01 13.76
C MET A 340 -0.42 -5.39 14.32
N LEU A 341 0.44 -6.38 14.07
CA LEU A 341 0.28 -7.72 14.61
C LEU A 341 0.24 -7.72 16.14
N LEU A 342 1.23 -7.09 16.79
CA LEU A 342 1.31 -7.04 18.25
C LEU A 342 0.17 -6.21 18.86
N GLY A 343 -0.19 -5.08 18.22
CA GLY A 343 -1.33 -4.27 18.64
C GLY A 343 -2.66 -5.04 18.54
N PHE A 344 -2.84 -5.83 17.47
CA PHE A 344 -3.99 -6.73 17.34
C PHE A 344 -4.02 -7.75 18.48
N LEU A 345 -2.94 -8.46 18.73
CA LEU A 345 -2.90 -9.47 19.80
C LEU A 345 -3.18 -8.84 21.17
N ASN A 346 -2.50 -7.76 21.51
CA ASN A 346 -2.63 -7.11 22.82
C ASN A 346 -4.03 -6.54 23.10
N GLY A 347 -4.77 -6.13 22.07
CA GLY A 347 -6.12 -5.59 22.21
C GLY A 347 -7.22 -6.65 22.14
N LEU A 348 -6.93 -7.85 21.63
CA LEU A 348 -7.97 -8.81 21.23
C LEU A 348 -8.86 -9.25 22.40
N ALA A 349 -8.29 -9.68 23.51
CA ALA A 349 -9.05 -10.17 24.67
C ALA A 349 -10.04 -9.12 25.22
N ALA A 350 -9.64 -7.83 25.24
CA ALA A 350 -10.49 -6.74 25.72
C ALA A 350 -11.68 -6.44 24.79
N HIS A 351 -11.57 -6.81 23.51
CA HIS A 351 -12.58 -6.53 22.47
C HIS A 351 -13.40 -7.76 22.08
N LEU A 352 -13.23 -8.90 22.74
CA LEU A 352 -14.07 -10.08 22.56
C LEU A 352 -15.21 -10.12 23.59
N VAL A 353 -16.40 -10.53 23.14
CA VAL A 353 -17.46 -10.98 24.06
C VAL A 353 -17.07 -12.34 24.67
N PRO A 354 -17.73 -12.83 25.73
CA PRO A 354 -17.57 -14.21 26.18
C PRO A 354 -17.77 -15.17 25.00
N ASP A 355 -16.94 -16.19 24.86
CA ASP A 355 -16.93 -17.16 23.77
C ASP A 355 -16.69 -16.55 22.35
N GLY A 356 -16.25 -15.31 22.29
CA GLY A 356 -15.82 -14.67 21.04
C GLY A 356 -14.45 -15.16 20.58
N GLU A 357 -14.18 -15.06 19.27
CA GLU A 357 -12.92 -15.49 18.66
C GLU A 357 -12.19 -14.33 17.94
N GLY A 358 -10.87 -14.39 17.93
CA GLY A 358 -10.03 -13.63 17.02
C GLY A 358 -9.55 -14.49 15.87
N TRP A 359 -9.67 -14.00 14.64
CA TRP A 359 -9.14 -14.65 13.45
C TRP A 359 -7.97 -13.82 12.89
N LEU A 360 -6.75 -14.34 13.10
CA LEU A 360 -5.53 -13.74 12.57
C LEU A 360 -5.11 -14.45 11.29
N ILE A 361 -5.04 -13.72 10.19
CA ILE A 361 -4.54 -14.23 8.91
C ILE A 361 -3.05 -13.87 8.81
N LEU A 362 -2.19 -14.87 8.72
CA LEU A 362 -0.75 -14.64 8.73
C LEU A 362 -0.03 -15.69 7.90
N SER A 363 0.95 -15.25 7.10
CA SER A 363 1.86 -16.13 6.39
C SER A 363 3.09 -16.48 7.26
N ASP A 364 3.61 -17.69 7.09
CA ASP A 364 4.89 -18.11 7.67
C ASP A 364 6.12 -17.58 6.89
N LEU A 365 5.91 -16.72 5.89
CA LEU A 365 7.00 -16.17 5.09
C LEU A 365 8.06 -15.45 5.94
N ALA A 366 7.65 -14.72 7.00
CA ALA A 366 8.59 -14.09 7.92
C ALA A 366 9.49 -15.12 8.64
N GLU A 367 8.93 -16.28 8.96
CA GLU A 367 9.68 -17.39 9.61
C GLU A 367 10.68 -17.99 8.63
N ARG A 368 10.26 -18.26 7.39
CA ARG A 368 11.11 -18.80 6.33
C ARG A 368 12.23 -17.86 5.90
N LEU A 369 12.02 -16.55 6.07
CA LEU A 369 13.02 -15.52 5.82
C LEU A 369 13.89 -15.21 7.05
N GLY A 370 13.70 -15.91 8.18
CA GLY A 370 14.47 -15.67 9.41
C GLY A 370 14.19 -14.32 10.09
N LEU A 371 13.06 -13.67 9.76
CA LEU A 371 12.68 -12.35 10.29
C LEU A 371 11.88 -12.43 11.60
N ARG A 372 11.27 -13.58 11.87
CA ARG A 372 10.54 -13.92 13.09
C ARG A 372 10.51 -15.44 13.21
N THR A 373 10.57 -15.98 14.42
CA THR A 373 10.38 -17.42 14.65
C THR A 373 8.92 -17.73 14.96
N ARG A 374 8.51 -18.99 14.76
CA ARG A 374 7.21 -19.49 15.20
C ARG A 374 7.03 -19.32 16.71
N GLN A 375 8.08 -19.59 17.49
CA GLN A 375 8.04 -19.44 18.93
C GLN A 375 7.76 -18.00 19.36
N GLN A 376 8.40 -17.01 18.72
CA GLN A 376 8.12 -15.60 19.00
C GLN A 376 6.66 -15.21 18.72
N LEU A 377 6.02 -15.79 17.70
CA LEU A 377 4.57 -15.59 17.48
C LEU A 377 3.74 -16.19 18.61
N LEU A 378 4.03 -17.43 19.00
CA LEU A 378 3.28 -18.12 20.06
C LEU A 378 3.49 -17.45 21.44
N ASP A 379 4.69 -16.98 21.71
CA ASP A 379 5.02 -16.22 22.93
C ASP A 379 4.23 -14.90 22.97
N ALA A 380 4.09 -14.20 21.83
CA ALA A 380 3.30 -12.98 21.74
C ALA A 380 1.80 -13.25 21.96
N VAL A 381 1.27 -14.36 21.45
CA VAL A 381 -0.11 -14.81 21.70
C VAL A 381 -0.32 -15.06 23.20
N ALA A 382 0.58 -15.83 23.84
CA ALA A 382 0.48 -16.15 25.27
C ALA A 382 0.64 -14.89 26.15
N ALA A 383 1.58 -14.01 25.82
CA ALA A 383 1.81 -12.75 26.54
C ALA A 383 0.60 -11.80 26.47
N ALA A 384 -0.20 -11.88 25.41
CA ALA A 384 -1.46 -11.15 25.28
C ALA A 384 -2.65 -11.78 26.03
N GLY A 385 -2.45 -12.84 26.82
CA GLY A 385 -3.50 -13.57 27.52
C GLY A 385 -4.43 -14.36 26.58
N LEU A 386 -3.87 -14.82 25.45
CA LEU A 386 -4.61 -15.55 24.42
C LEU A 386 -4.09 -16.99 24.28
N GLN A 387 -4.95 -17.85 23.77
CA GLN A 387 -4.61 -19.22 23.38
C GLN A 387 -5.03 -19.49 21.94
N VAL A 388 -4.37 -20.46 21.30
CA VAL A 388 -4.72 -20.92 19.96
C VAL A 388 -5.82 -21.97 20.08
N LEU A 389 -7.01 -21.66 19.57
CA LEU A 389 -8.18 -22.55 19.52
C LEU A 389 -8.10 -23.51 18.32
N GLY A 390 -7.41 -23.10 17.26
CA GLY A 390 -7.22 -23.88 16.03
C GLY A 390 -6.53 -23.10 14.94
N ARG A 391 -6.19 -23.81 13.85
CA ARG A 391 -5.53 -23.23 12.70
C ARG A 391 -6.01 -23.90 11.42
N ILE A 392 -6.22 -23.09 10.36
CA ILE A 392 -6.56 -23.55 9.02
C ILE A 392 -5.45 -23.05 8.10
N ASP A 393 -4.86 -23.93 7.30
CA ASP A 393 -3.71 -23.63 6.45
C ASP A 393 -4.10 -23.69 4.98
N THR A 394 -3.43 -22.84 4.17
CA THR A 394 -3.51 -22.87 2.71
C THR A 394 -2.15 -22.56 2.08
N TRP A 395 -1.95 -22.99 0.84
CA TRP A 395 -0.70 -22.80 0.10
C TRP A 395 -0.91 -21.80 -1.03
N PRO A 396 0.14 -21.08 -1.46
CA PRO A 396 0.03 -20.12 -2.54
C PRO A 396 -0.22 -20.84 -3.88
N THR A 397 -1.25 -20.40 -4.60
CA THR A 397 -1.61 -20.92 -5.93
C THR A 397 -1.17 -19.99 -7.07
N HIS A 398 -0.64 -18.81 -6.75
CA HIS A 398 -0.29 -17.81 -7.77
C HIS A 398 1.04 -18.10 -8.47
N ARG A 399 1.13 -17.76 -9.78
CA ARG A 399 2.30 -18.03 -10.64
C ARG A 399 3.64 -17.53 -10.10
N LYS A 400 3.66 -16.44 -9.33
CA LYS A 400 4.90 -15.87 -8.79
C LYS A 400 5.54 -16.76 -7.71
N ALA A 401 4.78 -17.61 -7.04
CA ALA A 401 5.33 -18.60 -6.11
C ALA A 401 6.12 -19.70 -6.84
N ALA A 402 5.80 -19.95 -8.10
CA ALA A 402 6.48 -20.95 -8.96
C ALA A 402 7.67 -20.37 -9.76
N ASP A 403 8.00 -19.09 -9.63
CA ASP A 403 9.08 -18.45 -10.36
C ASP A 403 10.45 -18.81 -9.78
N ALA A 404 11.10 -19.80 -10.36
CA ALA A 404 12.42 -20.27 -9.94
C ALA A 404 13.55 -19.22 -10.12
N SER A 405 13.33 -18.15 -10.88
CA SER A 405 14.30 -17.04 -11.04
C SER A 405 14.26 -16.03 -9.89
N ASP A 406 13.24 -16.10 -9.01
CA ASP A 406 13.14 -15.24 -7.83
C ASP A 406 14.19 -15.66 -6.78
N PRO A 407 15.10 -14.77 -6.34
CA PRO A 407 16.05 -15.08 -5.28
C PRO A 407 15.42 -15.58 -3.96
N LEU A 408 14.14 -15.29 -3.75
CA LEU A 408 13.37 -15.74 -2.58
C LEU A 408 12.44 -16.92 -2.91
N HIS A 409 12.62 -17.57 -4.05
CA HIS A 409 11.75 -18.66 -4.52
C HIS A 409 11.59 -19.77 -3.48
N ALA A 410 12.68 -20.23 -2.86
CA ALA A 410 12.64 -21.30 -1.86
C ALA A 410 11.71 -20.97 -0.67
N ALA A 411 11.72 -19.73 -0.20
CA ALA A 411 10.82 -19.28 0.87
C ALA A 411 9.38 -19.11 0.38
N ARG A 412 9.18 -18.54 -0.81
CA ARG A 412 7.85 -18.24 -1.37
C ARG A 412 7.11 -19.47 -1.88
N SER A 413 7.79 -20.45 -2.44
CA SER A 413 7.19 -21.69 -2.91
C SER A 413 6.73 -22.60 -1.78
N ALA A 414 7.42 -22.52 -0.66
CA ALA A 414 7.10 -23.27 0.55
C ALA A 414 6.21 -22.51 1.55
N GLU A 415 5.82 -21.27 1.23
CA GLU A 415 5.00 -20.40 2.09
C GLU A 415 3.67 -21.07 2.45
N VAL A 416 3.26 -20.94 3.70
CA VAL A 416 1.94 -21.37 4.21
C VAL A 416 1.24 -20.15 4.78
N THR A 417 0.06 -19.83 4.29
CA THR A 417 -0.83 -18.83 4.88
C THR A 417 -1.81 -19.53 5.81
N SER A 418 -1.92 -19.05 7.05
CA SER A 418 -2.73 -19.63 8.09
C SER A 418 -3.78 -18.65 8.61
N LEU A 419 -4.98 -19.14 8.84
CA LEU A 419 -5.98 -18.49 9.66
C LEU A 419 -5.89 -19.09 11.07
N TRP A 420 -5.35 -18.30 12.00
CA TRP A 420 -5.25 -18.66 13.42
C TRP A 420 -6.53 -18.26 14.12
N ARG A 421 -7.19 -19.21 14.75
CA ARG A 421 -8.33 -18.96 15.64
C ARG A 421 -7.78 -18.80 17.06
N LEU A 422 -8.04 -17.65 17.65
CA LEU A 422 -7.53 -17.23 18.96
C LEU A 422 -8.70 -16.95 19.90
N GLY A 423 -8.53 -17.26 21.18
CA GLY A 423 -9.48 -16.92 22.22
C GLY A 423 -8.75 -16.49 23.49
N PRO A 424 -9.43 -15.91 24.48
CA PRO A 424 -8.88 -15.69 25.81
C PRO A 424 -8.35 -16.99 26.41
N ALA A 425 -7.20 -16.93 27.14
CA ALA A 425 -6.59 -18.08 27.79
C ALA A 425 -7.32 -18.47 29.08
#